data_9fcb6268f9a0f65cdd82faf8a4f9d33d
#
_entry.id   9fcb6268f9a0f65cdd82faf8a4f9d33d
#
_cell.length_a   1.000
_cell.length_b   1.000
_cell.length_c   1.000
_cell.angle_alpha   90.00
_cell.angle_beta   90.00
_cell.angle_gamma   90.00
#
_symmetry.space_group_name_H-M   'P 1'
#
loop_
_entity.id
_entity.type
_entity.pdbx_description
1 polymer ?
#
loop_
_entity_poly.entity_id
_entity_poly.type
_entity_poly.pdbx_seq_one_letter_code
_entity_poly.pdbx_strand_id
1 'polypeptide(L)'
;DNADYFLYKFKISNKDQKRIKFVDNFYKQKVNTNYFTEKNLNKIFYFNGRQAVTDIISFKLFISKKLEKKLVKLLDFYNNKTLPTLPVGANILMSKYNIPEGKVLGNKLKMIEEIWVQNGFQISDKQVQKIAKG
;
A
#
# COMPACT_ATOMS: atom_id res chain seq x y z
N ASP A 1 19.56 -12.25 12.25
CA ASP A 1 18.49 -11.27 12.08
C ASP A 1 17.76 -11.05 13.41
N ASN A 2 17.62 -9.81 13.84
CA ASN A 2 16.99 -9.46 15.11
C ASN A 2 15.54 -9.93 15.21
N ALA A 3 14.81 -9.82 14.12
CA ALA A 3 13.40 -10.25 14.08
C ALA A 3 13.30 -11.76 14.26
N ASP A 4 14.13 -12.53 13.57
CA ASP A 4 14.12 -13.99 13.67
C ASP A 4 14.49 -14.48 15.07
N TYR A 5 15.50 -13.84 15.68
CA TYR A 5 15.89 -14.17 17.05
C TYR A 5 14.74 -13.90 18.04
N PHE A 6 14.08 -12.75 17.91
CA PHE A 6 12.95 -12.38 18.76
C PHE A 6 11.81 -13.39 18.63
N LEU A 7 11.47 -13.75 17.39
CA LEU A 7 10.41 -14.72 17.12
C LEU A 7 10.70 -16.08 17.71
N TYR A 8 11.94 -16.55 17.59
CA TYR A 8 12.37 -17.80 18.16
C TYR A 8 12.27 -17.80 19.69
N LYS A 9 12.76 -16.75 20.32
CA LYS A 9 12.82 -16.66 21.78
C LYS A 9 11.43 -16.57 22.42
N PHE A 10 10.52 -15.83 21.82
CA PHE A 10 9.22 -15.53 22.43
C PHE A 10 8.07 -16.38 21.89
N LYS A 11 8.34 -17.32 21.00
CA LYS A 11 7.32 -18.26 20.45
C LYS A 11 6.06 -17.54 19.98
N ILE A 12 6.23 -16.52 19.19
CA ILE A 12 5.15 -15.66 18.71
C ILE A 12 4.32 -16.36 17.64
N SER A 13 3.00 -16.12 17.63
CA SER A 13 2.09 -16.69 16.65
C SER A 13 2.49 -16.36 15.20
N ASN A 14 2.11 -17.22 14.25
CA ASN A 14 2.42 -16.99 12.82
C ASN A 14 1.88 -15.66 12.30
N LYS A 15 0.70 -15.27 12.75
CA LYS A 15 0.10 -13.99 12.37
C LYS A 15 0.95 -12.81 12.83
N ASP A 16 1.36 -12.83 14.09
CA ASP A 16 2.19 -11.77 14.65
C ASP A 16 3.61 -11.79 14.10
N GLN A 17 4.14 -12.98 13.76
CA GLN A 17 5.42 -13.10 13.07
C GLN A 17 5.41 -12.37 11.74
N LYS A 18 4.35 -12.54 10.96
CA LYS A 18 4.21 -11.86 9.66
C LYS A 18 4.16 -10.34 9.82
N ARG A 19 3.45 -9.87 10.85
CA ARG A 19 3.36 -8.44 11.15
C ARG A 19 4.73 -7.86 11.50
N ILE A 20 5.45 -8.53 12.39
CA ILE A 20 6.79 -8.10 12.82
C ILE A 20 7.76 -8.08 11.64
N LYS A 21 7.77 -9.14 10.83
CA LYS A 21 8.63 -9.21 9.65
C LYS A 21 8.32 -8.14 8.62
N PHE A 22 7.05 -7.83 8.43
CA PHE A 22 6.65 -6.80 7.50
C PHE A 22 7.18 -5.42 7.91
N VAL A 23 7.04 -5.07 9.19
CA VAL A 23 7.55 -3.81 9.74
C VAL A 23 9.07 -3.77 9.66
N ASP A 24 9.73 -4.85 10.03
CA ASP A 24 11.19 -4.96 9.96
C ASP A 24 11.70 -4.74 8.54
N ASN A 25 11.09 -5.40 7.57
CA ASN A 25 11.46 -5.24 6.15
C ASN A 25 11.24 -3.83 5.64
N PHE A 26 10.14 -3.20 6.03
CA PHE A 26 9.88 -1.82 5.62
C PHE A 26 11.01 -0.89 6.06
N TYR A 27 11.42 -0.99 7.32
CA TYR A 27 12.46 -0.11 7.87
C TYR A 27 13.88 -0.47 7.42
N LYS A 28 14.11 -1.69 6.97
CA LYS A 28 15.39 -2.09 6.37
C LYS A 28 15.60 -1.54 4.96
N GLN A 29 14.54 -1.19 4.27
CA GLN A 29 14.61 -0.68 2.90
C GLN A 29 14.98 0.79 2.80
N LYS A 30 15.32 1.45 3.89
CA LYS A 30 15.57 2.90 3.89
C LYS A 30 16.92 3.34 3.36
N VAL A 31 17.55 2.58 2.49
CA VAL A 31 18.93 2.84 2.12
C VAL A 31 19.12 4.18 1.41
N ASN A 32 18.18 4.58 0.57
CA ASN A 32 18.38 5.75 -0.29
C ASN A 32 17.26 6.78 -0.28
N THR A 33 16.13 6.48 0.34
CA THR A 33 14.98 7.36 0.25
C THR A 33 14.12 7.28 1.47
N ASN A 34 13.34 8.29 1.62
CA ASN A 34 12.30 8.29 2.62
C ASN A 34 11.12 7.44 2.16
N TYR A 35 11.06 6.18 2.60
CA TYR A 35 9.93 5.31 2.30
C TYR A 35 8.65 5.71 3.05
N PHE A 36 8.78 6.58 4.04
CA PHE A 36 7.63 7.03 4.83
C PHE A 36 6.97 8.22 4.15
N THR A 37 6.34 7.98 3.03
CA THR A 37 5.62 8.99 2.25
C THR A 37 4.16 8.59 2.12
N GLU A 38 3.28 9.57 1.87
CA GLU A 38 1.88 9.31 1.65
C GLU A 38 1.66 8.32 0.49
N LYS A 39 2.42 8.46 -0.58
CA LYS A 39 2.37 7.55 -1.73
C LYS A 39 2.64 6.11 -1.32
N ASN A 40 3.69 5.86 -0.57
CA ASN A 40 4.05 4.52 -0.11
C ASN A 40 3.06 3.98 0.93
N LEU A 41 2.58 4.82 1.83
CA LEU A 41 1.60 4.43 2.82
C LEU A 41 0.27 4.03 2.18
N ASN A 42 -0.18 4.76 1.16
CA ASN A 42 -1.37 4.40 0.40
C ASN A 42 -1.20 3.06 -0.32
N LYS A 43 -0.02 2.82 -0.87
CA LYS A 43 0.33 1.55 -1.49
C LYS A 43 0.22 0.39 -0.51
N ILE A 44 0.80 0.56 0.67
CA ILE A 44 0.75 -0.45 1.74
C ILE A 44 -0.69 -0.67 2.20
N PHE A 45 -1.43 0.41 2.40
CA PHE A 45 -2.83 0.33 2.81
C PHE A 45 -3.66 -0.48 1.83
N TYR A 46 -3.51 -0.21 0.54
CA TYR A 46 -4.30 -0.88 -0.50
C TYR A 46 -3.88 -2.33 -0.72
N PHE A 47 -2.59 -2.60 -0.85
CA PHE A 47 -2.09 -3.94 -1.19
C PHE A 47 -1.87 -4.85 0.01
N ASN A 48 -1.60 -4.31 1.17
CA ASN A 48 -1.27 -5.08 2.38
C ASN A 48 -2.28 -4.93 3.50
N GLY A 49 -3.18 -3.96 3.41
CA GLY A 49 -4.27 -3.80 4.35
C GLY A 49 -4.00 -2.80 5.47
N ARG A 50 -5.06 -2.51 6.21
CA ARG A 50 -5.05 -1.52 7.29
C ARG A 50 -4.04 -1.86 8.38
N GLN A 51 -3.99 -3.13 8.79
CA GLN A 51 -3.09 -3.55 9.85
C GLN A 51 -1.64 -3.28 9.51
N ALA A 52 -1.25 -3.54 8.26
CA ALA A 52 0.12 -3.33 7.81
C ALA A 52 0.52 -1.85 7.89
N VAL A 53 -0.30 -0.95 7.38
CA VAL A 53 0.02 0.48 7.37
C VAL A 53 -0.02 1.06 8.78
N THR A 54 -0.97 0.65 9.63
CA THR A 54 -1.05 1.12 11.01
C THR A 54 0.11 0.61 11.85
N ASP A 55 0.57 -0.61 11.61
CA ASP A 55 1.76 -1.17 12.29
C ASP A 55 3.02 -0.34 11.97
N ILE A 56 3.19 0.05 10.70
CA ILE A 56 4.33 0.86 10.28
C ILE A 56 4.32 2.24 10.94
N ILE A 57 3.16 2.89 10.96
CA ILE A 57 3.01 4.21 11.58
C ILE A 57 3.20 4.12 13.09
N SER A 58 2.60 3.11 13.73
CA SER A 58 2.71 2.91 15.17
C SER A 58 4.15 2.65 15.61
N PHE A 59 4.90 1.86 14.83
CA PHE A 59 6.31 1.61 15.13
C PHE A 59 7.12 2.89 15.06
N LYS A 60 6.90 3.73 14.04
CA LYS A 60 7.60 5.01 13.93
C LYS A 60 7.26 5.94 15.10
N LEU A 61 6.01 5.98 15.50
CA LEU A 61 5.58 6.75 16.66
C LEU A 61 6.22 6.22 17.95
N PHE A 62 6.32 4.90 18.09
CA PHE A 62 6.92 4.25 19.26
C PHE A 62 8.40 4.61 19.41
N ILE A 63 9.18 4.61 18.32
CA ILE A 63 10.59 4.93 18.37
C ILE A 63 10.88 6.43 18.40
N SER A 64 9.88 7.27 18.19
CA SER A 64 10.02 8.71 18.28
C SER A 64 10.14 9.13 19.76
N LYS A 65 11.11 10.00 20.04
CA LYS A 65 11.29 10.51 21.40
C LYS A 65 10.25 11.54 21.80
N LYS A 66 9.49 12.06 20.85
CA LYS A 66 8.43 13.06 21.02
C LYS A 66 7.15 12.52 20.47
N LEU A 67 6.02 12.94 21.03
CA LEU A 67 4.73 12.70 20.43
C LEU A 67 4.62 13.56 19.17
N GLU A 68 4.70 12.94 18.00
CA GLU A 68 4.56 13.63 16.72
C GLU A 68 3.09 13.68 16.32
N LYS A 69 2.50 14.86 16.37
CA LYS A 69 1.10 15.06 16.02
C LYS A 69 0.79 14.59 14.59
N LYS A 70 1.75 14.76 13.66
CA LYS A 70 1.60 14.32 12.28
C LYS A 70 1.39 12.81 12.19
N LEU A 71 2.16 12.03 12.96
CA LEU A 71 2.04 10.57 12.97
C LEU A 71 0.71 10.13 13.59
N VAL A 72 0.28 10.80 14.65
CA VAL A 72 -1.02 10.52 15.28
C VAL A 72 -2.16 10.77 14.28
N LYS A 73 -2.09 11.85 13.53
CA LYS A 73 -3.08 12.16 12.49
C LYS A 73 -3.08 11.13 11.37
N LEU A 74 -1.90 10.67 10.95
CA LEU A 74 -1.80 9.62 9.94
C LEU A 74 -2.40 8.31 10.44
N LEU A 75 -2.10 7.95 11.67
CA LEU A 75 -2.64 6.74 12.28
C LEU A 75 -4.16 6.80 12.34
N ASP A 76 -4.71 7.91 12.78
CA ASP A 76 -6.15 8.12 12.83
C ASP A 76 -6.77 8.07 11.43
N PHE A 77 -6.12 8.70 10.45
CA PHE A 77 -6.57 8.70 9.06
C PHE A 77 -6.70 7.27 8.52
N TYR A 78 -5.68 6.43 8.67
CA TYR A 78 -5.72 5.07 8.15
C TYR A 78 -6.60 4.13 8.98
N ASN A 79 -6.78 4.41 10.27
CA ASN A 79 -7.71 3.64 11.10
C ASN A 79 -9.17 3.84 10.68
N ASN A 80 -9.49 5.01 10.15
CA ASN A 80 -10.86 5.37 9.80
C ASN A 80 -11.16 5.34 8.30
N LYS A 81 -10.14 5.27 7.47
CA LYS A 81 -10.31 5.27 6.02
C LYS A 81 -10.90 3.94 5.54
N THR A 82 -11.97 4.02 4.77
CA THR A 82 -12.53 2.85 4.10
C THR A 82 -11.58 2.42 2.98
N LEU A 83 -11.38 1.11 2.82
CA LEU A 83 -10.55 0.59 1.74
C LEU A 83 -11.20 0.94 0.40
N PRO A 84 -10.53 1.73 -0.45
CA PRO A 84 -11.12 2.15 -1.71
C PRO A 84 -11.17 1.02 -2.73
N THR A 85 -12.11 1.13 -3.66
CA THR A 85 -12.29 0.17 -4.75
C THR A 85 -11.93 0.82 -6.06
N LEU A 86 -11.15 0.11 -6.88
CA LEU A 86 -10.74 0.61 -8.19
C LEU A 86 -11.99 0.88 -9.06
N PRO A 87 -12.18 2.10 -9.58
CA PRO A 87 -13.39 2.46 -10.32
C PRO A 87 -13.45 1.89 -11.73
N VAL A 88 -12.33 1.41 -12.26
CA VAL A 88 -12.25 0.89 -13.64
C VAL A 88 -11.91 -0.59 -13.59
N GLY A 89 -12.85 -1.42 -14.04
CA GLY A 89 -12.65 -2.86 -14.10
C GLY A 89 -12.38 -3.36 -15.51
N ALA A 90 -12.14 -4.66 -15.61
CA ALA A 90 -11.91 -5.33 -16.88
C ALA A 90 -13.07 -5.11 -17.87
N ASN A 91 -14.31 -5.14 -17.39
CA ASN A 91 -15.50 -4.95 -18.22
C ASN A 91 -15.48 -3.62 -18.96
N ILE A 92 -15.05 -2.55 -18.31
CA ILE A 92 -14.99 -1.22 -18.93
C ILE A 92 -13.93 -1.19 -20.01
N LEU A 93 -12.74 -1.76 -19.76
CA LEU A 93 -11.69 -1.80 -20.76
C LEU A 93 -12.08 -2.64 -21.97
N MET A 94 -12.77 -3.74 -21.74
CA MET A 94 -13.23 -4.60 -22.83
C MET A 94 -14.33 -3.95 -23.66
N SER A 95 -15.33 -3.36 -23.02
CA SER A 95 -16.50 -2.81 -23.72
C SER A 95 -16.24 -1.43 -24.31
N LYS A 96 -15.58 -0.55 -23.58
CA LYS A 96 -15.36 0.83 -24.02
C LYS A 96 -14.17 0.99 -24.96
N TYR A 97 -13.11 0.22 -24.72
CA TYR A 97 -11.85 0.35 -25.47
C TYR A 97 -11.53 -0.86 -26.35
N ASN A 98 -12.44 -1.83 -26.42
CA ASN A 98 -12.31 -3.01 -27.26
C ASN A 98 -11.02 -3.81 -27.02
N ILE A 99 -10.57 -3.86 -25.76
CA ILE A 99 -9.39 -4.64 -25.39
C ILE A 99 -9.85 -6.06 -25.11
N PRO A 100 -9.33 -7.06 -25.81
CA PRO A 100 -9.74 -8.45 -25.60
C PRO A 100 -9.22 -8.98 -24.27
N GLU A 101 -9.91 -9.96 -23.73
CA GLU A 101 -9.47 -10.69 -22.55
C GLU A 101 -8.09 -11.29 -22.80
N GLY A 102 -7.20 -11.21 -21.81
CA GLY A 102 -5.85 -11.74 -21.91
C GLY A 102 -4.81 -10.92 -21.19
N LYS A 103 -3.55 -11.19 -21.53
CA LYS A 103 -2.39 -10.60 -20.86
C LYS A 103 -2.33 -9.07 -21.00
N VAL A 104 -2.66 -8.54 -22.17
CA VAL A 104 -2.66 -7.09 -22.42
C VAL A 104 -3.67 -6.39 -21.52
N LEU A 105 -4.86 -6.96 -21.41
CA LEU A 105 -5.90 -6.43 -20.53
C LEU A 105 -5.44 -6.41 -19.07
N GLY A 106 -4.85 -7.51 -18.62
CA GLY A 106 -4.34 -7.62 -17.25
C GLY A 106 -3.24 -6.60 -16.96
N ASN A 107 -2.32 -6.39 -17.89
CA ASN A 107 -1.24 -5.42 -17.76
C ASN A 107 -1.78 -3.97 -17.69
N LYS A 108 -2.76 -3.65 -18.52
CA LYS A 108 -3.36 -2.31 -18.52
C LYS A 108 -4.14 -2.03 -17.24
N LEU A 109 -4.88 -3.02 -16.73
CA LEU A 109 -5.56 -2.90 -15.44
C LEU A 109 -4.56 -2.65 -14.31
N LYS A 110 -3.45 -3.36 -14.32
CA LYS A 110 -2.41 -3.19 -13.31
C LYS A 110 -1.79 -1.78 -13.37
N MET A 111 -1.54 -1.26 -14.55
CA MET A 111 -1.03 0.09 -14.73
C MET A 111 -2.02 1.14 -14.20
N ILE A 112 -3.29 0.97 -14.49
CA ILE A 112 -4.35 1.86 -14.01
C ILE A 112 -4.41 1.82 -12.49
N GLU A 113 -4.38 0.64 -11.91
CA GLU A 113 -4.42 0.45 -10.46
C GLU A 113 -3.23 1.14 -9.77
N GLU A 114 -2.02 0.97 -10.31
CA GLU A 114 -0.82 1.59 -9.75
C GLU A 114 -0.90 3.11 -9.77
N ILE A 115 -1.33 3.70 -10.87
CA ILE A 115 -1.48 5.16 -10.98
C ILE A 115 -2.57 5.66 -10.01
N TRP A 116 -3.68 4.94 -9.93
CA TRP A 116 -4.77 5.29 -9.05
C TRP A 116 -4.34 5.28 -7.57
N VAL A 117 -3.61 4.27 -7.15
CA VAL A 117 -3.07 4.20 -5.78
C VAL A 117 -2.08 5.33 -5.52
N GLN A 118 -1.16 5.58 -6.47
CA GLN A 118 -0.14 6.63 -6.34
C GLN A 118 -0.76 8.03 -6.25
N ASN A 119 -1.90 8.23 -6.89
CA ASN A 119 -2.60 9.52 -6.91
C ASN A 119 -3.63 9.66 -5.80
N GLY A 120 -3.49 8.92 -4.71
CA GLY A 120 -4.41 9.01 -3.58
C GLY A 120 -5.78 8.43 -3.88
N PHE A 121 -5.82 7.36 -4.66
CA PHE A 121 -7.06 6.68 -5.06
C PHE A 121 -7.94 7.52 -5.98
N GLN A 122 -7.30 8.25 -6.89
CA GLN A 122 -7.97 9.04 -7.91
C GLN A 122 -7.31 8.82 -9.26
N ILE A 123 -8.12 8.72 -10.30
CA ILE A 123 -7.63 8.62 -11.66
C ILE A 123 -8.64 9.32 -12.58
N SER A 124 -8.14 10.10 -13.53
CA SER A 124 -8.99 10.79 -14.49
C SER A 124 -9.34 9.92 -15.69
N ASP A 125 -10.42 10.24 -16.35
CA ASP A 125 -10.81 9.56 -17.60
C ASP A 125 -9.73 9.67 -18.68
N LYS A 126 -9.04 10.80 -18.73
CA LYS A 126 -7.91 11.02 -19.65
C LYS A 126 -6.77 10.05 -19.37
N GLN A 127 -6.43 9.83 -18.10
CA GLN A 127 -5.37 8.90 -17.71
C GLN A 127 -5.75 7.46 -18.08
N VAL A 128 -6.98 7.07 -17.81
CA VAL A 128 -7.49 5.75 -18.21
C VAL A 128 -7.43 5.57 -19.72
N GLN A 129 -7.89 6.56 -20.46
CA GLN A 129 -7.90 6.53 -21.93
C GLN A 129 -6.48 6.41 -22.49
N LYS A 130 -5.55 7.16 -21.95
CA LYS A 130 -4.15 7.12 -22.38
C LYS A 130 -3.53 5.74 -22.20
N ILE A 131 -3.80 5.09 -21.06
CA ILE A 131 -3.31 3.74 -20.79
C ILE A 131 -4.02 2.73 -21.70
N ALA A 132 -5.33 2.82 -21.83
CA ALA A 132 -6.12 1.88 -22.63
C ALA A 132 -5.73 1.91 -24.11
N LYS A 133 -5.43 3.07 -24.65
CA LYS A 133 -5.08 3.27 -26.06
C LYS A 133 -3.58 3.17 -26.34
N GLY A 134 -2.76 3.17 -25.32
CA GLY A 134 -1.31 3.14 -25.43
C GLY A 134 -0.70 1.80 -25.85
#